data_d3a70f7966aeb35b9c19ed15fdc63fac
#
_entry.id   d3a70f7966aeb35b9c19ed15fdc63fac
#
_cell.length_a   1.000
_cell.length_b   1.000
_cell.length_c   1.000
_cell.angle_alpha   90.00
_cell.angle_beta   90.00
_cell.angle_gamma   90.00
#
_symmetry.space_group_name_H-M   'P 1'
#
loop_
_entity.id
_entity.type
_entity.pdbx_description
1 polymer ?
#
loop_
_entity_poly.entity_id
_entity_poly.type
_entity_poly.pdbx_seq_one_letter_code
_entity_poly.pdbx_strand_id
1 'polypeptide(L)'
;MLLATFKHISSKNANYSAAESYLTFEHDEFTMKPTLDENGRLIPRQNYRISTLNCGDEDFAIACLRANLRYGKNQKREDVKSHHYIISFDPKDVPDHGLTVDLAQSLGEKFCKEHFPGHQAIVCTHPDRHNGSGNVHVHIVINSLRIMEVPFMPYMDRPCDTQPGMKHRCTNAAMEYFRSEVMEMCHDAGLYQIDLLNGSKTRVTEREYWAKKKGQLALDEENAVLVEQGLPVKQTKFETDKDKLREEIRMALSDAVSFEDFAEKLLRRGITVKESRGRLSYLTPDRTKPITARKLGDDFDKATVLAVFDRNAKQVRTKTPPIHSAPTMQDFIKQQNSVSRMVDMDVAKEKGKGYEHWAKKHNLKNASRAYLLYKEMGFDSPEALAAACDVAHENRKKLSGSRSLHGNAFSRT
;
A
#
# COMPACT_ATOMS: atom_id res chain seq x y z
N MET A 1 -4.25 -12.57 -2.57
CA MET A 1 -4.54 -11.66 -1.46
C MET A 1 -4.00 -10.30 -1.87
N LEU A 2 -4.89 -9.37 -2.22
CA LEU A 2 -4.53 -7.98 -2.58
C LEU A 2 -4.51 -7.21 -1.26
N LEU A 3 -3.32 -6.82 -0.83
CA LEU A 3 -3.09 -6.02 0.37
C LEU A 3 -3.15 -4.54 -0.01
N ALA A 4 -3.37 -3.66 0.97
CA ALA A 4 -3.24 -2.22 0.78
C ALA A 4 -1.92 -1.88 0.06
N THR A 5 -1.95 -0.96 -0.88
CA THR A 5 -0.75 -0.60 -1.68
C THR A 5 -0.67 0.90 -1.90
N PHE A 6 0.56 1.39 -2.07
CA PHE A 6 0.82 2.76 -2.49
C PHE A 6 1.69 2.76 -3.74
N LYS A 7 1.16 3.31 -4.84
CA LYS A 7 1.82 3.32 -6.15
C LYS A 7 2.01 4.76 -6.63
N HIS A 8 3.12 5.02 -7.32
CA HIS A 8 3.40 6.29 -7.99
C HIS A 8 3.71 6.06 -9.47
N ILE A 9 3.15 6.93 -10.31
CA ILE A 9 3.37 6.96 -11.76
C ILE A 9 3.66 8.41 -12.14
N SER A 10 4.78 8.67 -12.81
CA SER A 10 5.04 9.96 -13.43
C SER A 10 4.57 9.97 -14.88
N SER A 11 3.88 11.04 -15.30
CA SER A 11 3.37 11.17 -16.66
C SER A 11 4.02 12.33 -17.41
N LYS A 12 4.39 12.07 -18.64
CA LYS A 12 4.87 13.08 -19.63
C LYS A 12 3.75 13.51 -20.58
N ASN A 13 2.55 12.96 -20.43
CA ASN A 13 1.40 13.29 -21.26
C ASN A 13 1.02 14.77 -21.08
N ALA A 14 0.97 15.51 -22.17
CA ALA A 14 0.55 16.91 -22.16
C ALA A 14 -0.97 17.08 -22.05
N ASN A 15 -1.72 16.05 -22.35
CA ASN A 15 -3.17 16.05 -22.23
C ASN A 15 -3.57 15.69 -20.79
N TYR A 16 -3.84 16.69 -19.99
CA TYR A 16 -4.33 16.51 -18.61
C TYR A 16 -5.74 15.94 -18.54
N SER A 17 -6.58 16.22 -19.56
CA SER A 17 -7.93 15.64 -19.65
C SER A 17 -7.91 14.11 -19.83
N ALA A 18 -6.79 13.55 -20.33
CA ALA A 18 -6.63 12.10 -20.38
C ALA A 18 -6.59 11.45 -18.98
N ALA A 19 -6.08 12.15 -17.98
CA ALA A 19 -6.13 11.67 -16.61
C ALA A 19 -7.56 11.66 -16.06
N GLU A 20 -8.33 12.71 -16.31
CA GLU A 20 -9.73 12.79 -15.93
C GLU A 20 -10.57 11.74 -16.66
N SER A 21 -10.39 11.60 -17.97
CA SER A 21 -11.04 10.56 -18.76
C SER A 21 -10.77 9.16 -18.21
N TYR A 22 -9.50 8.87 -17.83
CA TYR A 22 -9.14 7.60 -17.19
C TYR A 22 -9.88 7.39 -15.86
N LEU A 23 -10.13 8.44 -15.09
CA LEU A 23 -10.80 8.38 -13.80
C LEU A 23 -12.33 8.25 -13.92
N THR A 24 -12.94 8.81 -14.96
CA THR A 24 -14.40 8.93 -15.10
C THR A 24 -15.04 7.95 -16.07
N PHE A 25 -14.25 7.38 -17.00
CA PHE A 25 -14.75 6.39 -17.97
C PHE A 25 -14.13 5.01 -17.71
N GLU A 26 -14.83 3.98 -18.18
CA GLU A 26 -14.34 2.61 -18.11
C GLU A 26 -13.19 2.38 -19.10
N HIS A 27 -12.22 1.55 -18.66
CA HIS A 27 -11.06 1.16 -19.45
C HIS A 27 -10.87 -0.34 -19.36
N ASP A 28 -10.53 -0.95 -20.49
CA ASP A 28 -10.13 -2.35 -20.53
C ASP A 28 -8.88 -2.59 -19.69
N GLU A 29 -8.95 -3.58 -18.80
CA GLU A 29 -7.94 -3.86 -17.80
C GLU A 29 -6.58 -4.28 -18.38
N PHE A 30 -6.59 -4.92 -19.55
CA PHE A 30 -5.37 -5.46 -20.18
C PHE A 30 -4.71 -4.51 -21.15
N THR A 31 -5.53 -3.76 -21.90
CA THR A 31 -5.05 -2.84 -22.93
C THR A 31 -4.95 -1.40 -22.44
N MET A 32 -5.58 -1.10 -21.30
CA MET A 32 -5.73 0.25 -20.74
C MET A 32 -6.40 1.23 -21.73
N LYS A 33 -7.10 0.72 -22.73
CA LYS A 33 -7.88 1.52 -23.67
C LYS A 33 -9.28 1.76 -23.12
N PRO A 34 -9.91 2.91 -23.45
CA PRO A 34 -11.28 3.15 -23.08
C PRO A 34 -12.21 2.07 -23.62
N THR A 35 -13.16 1.63 -22.80
CA THR A 35 -14.24 0.74 -23.22
C THR A 35 -15.33 1.56 -23.91
N LEU A 36 -15.81 1.06 -25.03
CA LEU A 36 -16.84 1.73 -25.83
C LEU A 36 -18.13 0.92 -25.79
N ASP A 37 -19.26 1.63 -25.82
CA ASP A 37 -20.59 1.04 -26.01
C ASP A 37 -20.80 0.58 -27.48
N GLU A 38 -21.97 0.01 -27.75
CA GLU A 38 -22.36 -0.44 -29.12
C GLU A 38 -22.37 0.69 -30.15
N ASN A 39 -22.47 1.94 -29.72
CA ASN A 39 -22.47 3.13 -30.57
C ASN A 39 -21.09 3.79 -30.69
N GLY A 40 -20.04 3.17 -30.13
CA GLY A 40 -18.69 3.69 -30.13
C GLY A 40 -18.46 4.86 -29.17
N ARG A 41 -19.31 5.04 -28.14
CA ARG A 41 -19.19 6.08 -27.12
C ARG A 41 -18.50 5.53 -25.87
N LEU A 42 -17.79 6.42 -25.16
CA LEU A 42 -17.15 6.09 -23.88
C LEU A 42 -18.20 5.70 -22.85
N ILE A 43 -17.97 4.61 -22.13
CA ILE A 43 -18.85 4.15 -21.03
C ILE A 43 -18.44 4.86 -19.76
N PRO A 44 -19.33 5.68 -19.13
CA PRO A 44 -19.05 6.33 -17.86
C PRO A 44 -18.93 5.30 -16.73
N ARG A 45 -17.96 5.50 -15.81
CA ARG A 45 -17.90 4.71 -14.58
C ARG A 45 -19.09 5.02 -13.68
N GLN A 46 -19.51 4.02 -12.94
CA GLN A 46 -20.53 4.16 -11.92
C GLN A 46 -19.90 4.20 -10.52
N ASN A 47 -20.59 4.87 -9.59
CA ASN A 47 -20.27 4.83 -8.15
C ASN A 47 -18.86 5.31 -7.77
N TYR A 48 -18.30 6.32 -8.46
CA TYR A 48 -17.05 6.95 -8.05
C TYR A 48 -17.29 8.27 -7.30
N ARG A 49 -16.27 8.77 -6.61
CA ARG A 49 -16.21 10.13 -6.07
C ARG A 49 -15.04 10.86 -6.69
N ILE A 50 -15.22 12.14 -6.97
CA ILE A 50 -14.20 12.98 -7.59
C ILE A 50 -14.25 14.38 -7.03
N SER A 51 -13.09 14.98 -6.80
CA SER A 51 -12.93 16.37 -6.39
C SER A 51 -11.66 16.96 -6.96
N THR A 52 -11.62 18.28 -7.10
CA THR A 52 -10.43 19.04 -7.50
C THR A 52 -9.93 19.90 -6.36
N LEU A 53 -8.62 20.10 -6.28
CA LEU A 53 -7.96 20.93 -5.28
C LEU A 53 -7.08 21.97 -5.98
N ASN A 54 -7.13 23.21 -5.50
CA ASN A 54 -6.34 24.33 -6.02
C ASN A 54 -6.56 24.65 -7.51
N CYS A 55 -7.72 24.28 -8.06
CA CYS A 55 -8.08 24.57 -9.46
C CYS A 55 -8.96 25.81 -9.61
N GLY A 56 -9.45 26.38 -8.48
CA GLY A 56 -10.50 27.43 -8.51
C GLY A 56 -11.78 26.87 -9.11
N ASP A 57 -12.45 27.66 -9.91
CA ASP A 57 -13.68 27.27 -10.64
C ASP A 57 -13.38 26.60 -12.01
N GLU A 58 -12.11 26.31 -12.27
CA GLU A 58 -11.68 25.75 -13.54
C GLU A 58 -11.60 24.23 -13.49
N ASP A 59 -11.78 23.63 -14.66
CA ASP A 59 -11.43 22.24 -14.90
C ASP A 59 -9.94 21.98 -14.60
N PHE A 60 -9.63 20.82 -14.05
CA PHE A 60 -8.25 20.45 -13.67
C PHE A 60 -7.26 20.60 -14.83
N ALA A 61 -7.65 20.18 -16.05
CA ALA A 61 -6.77 20.26 -17.19
C ALA A 61 -6.49 21.71 -17.60
N ILE A 62 -7.51 22.55 -17.60
CA ILE A 62 -7.40 23.99 -17.93
C ILE A 62 -6.52 24.68 -16.88
N ALA A 63 -6.78 24.45 -15.60
CA ALA A 63 -6.01 25.01 -14.51
C ALA A 63 -4.51 24.62 -14.60
N CYS A 64 -4.21 23.35 -14.91
CA CYS A 64 -2.83 22.88 -15.10
C CYS A 64 -2.16 23.54 -16.30
N LEU A 65 -2.84 23.63 -17.46
CA LEU A 65 -2.30 24.26 -18.67
C LEU A 65 -2.00 25.75 -18.42
N ARG A 66 -2.91 26.48 -17.77
CA ARG A 66 -2.73 27.88 -17.40
C ARG A 66 -1.52 28.08 -16.51
N ALA A 67 -1.35 27.23 -15.47
CA ALA A 67 -0.19 27.28 -14.60
C ALA A 67 1.12 27.01 -15.37
N ASN A 68 1.12 26.01 -16.26
CA ASN A 68 2.29 25.69 -17.09
C ASN A 68 2.69 26.87 -17.99
N LEU A 69 1.72 27.55 -18.61
CA LEU A 69 1.96 28.72 -19.44
C LEU A 69 2.48 29.90 -18.60
N ARG A 70 1.85 30.17 -17.45
CA ARG A 70 2.25 31.25 -16.53
C ARG A 70 3.72 31.14 -16.09
N TYR A 71 4.18 29.93 -15.81
CA TYR A 71 5.56 29.70 -15.35
C TYR A 71 6.54 29.29 -16.45
N GLY A 72 6.10 29.19 -17.71
CA GLY A 72 6.93 28.75 -18.83
C GLY A 72 7.50 27.34 -18.65
N LYS A 73 6.77 26.43 -17.98
CA LYS A 73 7.20 25.07 -17.62
C LYS A 73 6.37 24.01 -18.35
N ASN A 74 6.83 22.77 -18.30
CA ASN A 74 6.15 21.59 -18.88
C ASN A 74 5.93 21.65 -20.39
N GLN A 75 6.74 22.42 -21.10
CA GLN A 75 6.60 22.67 -22.55
C GLN A 75 7.28 21.59 -23.39
N LYS A 76 8.34 20.97 -22.87
CA LYS A 76 9.09 19.94 -23.59
C LYS A 76 8.40 18.58 -23.47
N ARG A 77 8.56 17.74 -24.49
CA ARG A 77 8.02 16.37 -24.51
C ARG A 77 8.54 15.53 -23.35
N GLU A 78 9.80 15.73 -22.98
CA GLU A 78 10.49 14.96 -21.93
C GLU A 78 10.07 15.37 -20.51
N ASP A 79 9.44 16.53 -20.35
CA ASP A 79 9.02 17.02 -19.05
C ASP A 79 7.99 16.09 -18.40
N VAL A 80 8.23 15.75 -17.14
CA VAL A 80 7.17 15.16 -16.29
C VAL A 80 6.15 16.26 -16.00
N LYS A 81 4.92 16.04 -16.41
CA LYS A 81 3.83 17.02 -16.36
C LYS A 81 2.89 16.80 -15.20
N SER A 82 2.69 15.55 -14.84
CA SER A 82 1.85 15.18 -13.69
C SER A 82 2.44 13.99 -12.94
N HIS A 83 2.05 13.85 -11.68
CA HIS A 83 2.32 12.67 -10.87
C HIS A 83 0.99 12.07 -10.43
N HIS A 84 0.86 10.78 -10.58
CA HIS A 84 -0.32 10.02 -10.23
C HIS A 84 0.03 9.07 -9.08
N TYR A 85 -0.58 9.27 -7.93
CA TYR A 85 -0.47 8.42 -6.76
C TYR A 85 -1.76 7.61 -6.62
N ILE A 86 -1.61 6.36 -6.21
CA ILE A 86 -2.75 5.46 -6.00
C ILE A 86 -2.59 4.84 -4.62
N ILE A 87 -3.58 5.06 -3.76
CA ILE A 87 -3.72 4.44 -2.45
C ILE A 87 -4.81 3.38 -2.58
N SER A 88 -4.47 2.12 -2.41
CA SER A 88 -5.46 1.04 -2.38
C SER A 88 -5.57 0.50 -0.96
N PHE A 89 -6.79 0.30 -0.49
CA PHE A 89 -7.08 -0.24 0.84
C PHE A 89 -7.22 -1.77 0.80
N ASP A 90 -7.16 -2.44 1.94
CA ASP A 90 -7.44 -3.88 2.01
C ASP A 90 -8.95 -4.10 1.75
N PRO A 91 -9.35 -5.06 0.90
CA PRO A 91 -10.77 -5.37 0.69
C PRO A 91 -11.53 -5.70 1.98
N LYS A 92 -10.83 -6.19 3.00
CA LYS A 92 -11.40 -6.46 4.32
C LYS A 92 -11.78 -5.22 5.10
N ASP A 93 -11.23 -4.05 4.76
CA ASP A 93 -11.57 -2.79 5.43
C ASP A 93 -13.05 -2.44 5.24
N VAL A 94 -13.66 -2.88 4.13
CA VAL A 94 -15.08 -2.65 3.86
C VAL A 94 -15.97 -3.38 4.88
N PRO A 95 -15.92 -4.73 5.04
CA PRO A 95 -16.73 -5.46 6.01
C PRO A 95 -16.28 -5.27 7.46
N ASP A 96 -14.96 -5.19 7.72
CA ASP A 96 -14.44 -5.27 9.08
C ASP A 96 -14.33 -3.89 9.75
N HIS A 97 -14.08 -2.83 8.98
CA HIS A 97 -13.86 -1.47 9.49
C HIS A 97 -14.84 -0.43 8.93
N GLY A 98 -15.80 -0.85 8.11
CA GLY A 98 -16.82 0.04 7.54
C GLY A 98 -16.26 1.07 6.56
N LEU A 99 -15.18 0.75 5.84
CA LEU A 99 -14.62 1.62 4.82
C LEU A 99 -15.62 1.84 3.69
N THR A 100 -16.04 3.10 3.51
CA THR A 100 -16.90 3.52 2.41
C THR A 100 -16.12 4.29 1.36
N VAL A 101 -16.70 4.45 0.17
CA VAL A 101 -16.11 5.27 -0.90
C VAL A 101 -15.97 6.73 -0.44
N ASP A 102 -16.93 7.25 0.34
CA ASP A 102 -16.90 8.62 0.86
C ASP A 102 -15.80 8.80 1.91
N LEU A 103 -15.60 7.81 2.80
CA LEU A 103 -14.50 7.83 3.75
C LEU A 103 -13.15 7.77 3.04
N ALA A 104 -13.01 6.88 2.07
CA ALA A 104 -11.79 6.76 1.28
C ALA A 104 -11.48 8.05 0.49
N GLN A 105 -12.51 8.70 -0.09
CA GLN A 105 -12.37 10.01 -0.75
C GLN A 105 -11.87 11.07 0.23
N SER A 106 -12.48 11.17 1.41
CA SER A 106 -12.07 12.12 2.45
C SER A 106 -10.62 11.90 2.92
N LEU A 107 -10.20 10.64 3.08
CA LEU A 107 -8.81 10.28 3.40
C LEU A 107 -7.86 10.69 2.28
N GLY A 108 -8.22 10.44 1.02
CA GLY A 108 -7.43 10.84 -0.14
C GLY A 108 -7.29 12.35 -0.28
N GLU A 109 -8.37 13.10 -0.08
CA GLU A 109 -8.34 14.57 -0.09
C GLU A 109 -7.48 15.14 1.03
N LYS A 110 -7.62 14.60 2.26
CA LYS A 110 -6.80 14.98 3.40
C LYS A 110 -5.33 14.71 3.10
N PHE A 111 -5.00 13.53 2.62
CA PHE A 111 -3.64 13.16 2.23
C PHE A 111 -3.08 14.11 1.15
N CYS A 112 -3.88 14.44 0.14
CA CYS A 112 -3.48 15.36 -0.91
C CYS A 112 -3.20 16.78 -0.37
N LYS A 113 -4.07 17.30 0.50
CA LYS A 113 -3.93 18.62 1.13
C LYS A 113 -2.68 18.71 2.00
N GLU A 114 -2.41 17.65 2.78
CA GLU A 114 -1.31 17.62 3.74
C GLU A 114 0.05 17.37 3.07
N HIS A 115 0.11 16.55 2.01
CA HIS A 115 1.38 16.10 1.45
C HIS A 115 1.70 16.67 0.06
N PHE A 116 0.71 17.21 -0.65
CA PHE A 116 0.92 17.91 -1.92
C PHE A 116 0.40 19.35 -1.89
N PRO A 117 0.70 20.12 -0.83
CA PRO A 117 0.22 21.51 -0.75
C PRO A 117 0.74 22.34 -1.90
N GLY A 118 -0.10 23.24 -2.39
CA GLY A 118 0.27 24.16 -3.48
C GLY A 118 0.32 23.55 -4.86
N HIS A 119 -0.07 22.28 -5.03
CA HIS A 119 -0.30 21.68 -6.35
C HIS A 119 -1.78 21.68 -6.71
N GLN A 120 -2.09 21.88 -7.98
CA GLN A 120 -3.39 21.57 -8.53
C GLN A 120 -3.54 20.06 -8.55
N ALA A 121 -4.69 19.55 -8.11
CA ALA A 121 -4.91 18.12 -8.02
C ALA A 121 -6.34 17.74 -8.38
N ILE A 122 -6.49 16.50 -8.84
CA ILE A 122 -7.76 15.78 -8.93
C ILE A 122 -7.64 14.52 -8.06
N VAL A 123 -8.62 14.33 -7.17
CA VAL A 123 -8.73 13.17 -6.29
C VAL A 123 -9.96 12.40 -6.67
N CYS A 124 -9.81 11.12 -6.99
CA CYS A 124 -10.93 10.28 -7.41
C CYS A 124 -10.86 8.92 -6.73
N THR A 125 -11.98 8.50 -6.13
CA THR A 125 -12.11 7.20 -5.45
C THR A 125 -13.01 6.28 -6.25
N HIS A 126 -12.52 5.06 -6.50
CA HIS A 126 -13.28 3.97 -7.09
C HIS A 126 -13.62 2.91 -6.04
N PRO A 127 -14.85 2.34 -6.06
CA PRO A 127 -15.28 1.33 -5.09
C PRO A 127 -14.57 -0.01 -5.28
N ASP A 128 -14.18 -0.33 -6.52
CA ASP A 128 -13.49 -1.56 -6.87
C ASP A 128 -12.57 -1.33 -8.07
N ARG A 129 -11.75 -2.33 -8.37
CA ARG A 129 -11.05 -2.40 -9.65
C ARG A 129 -11.95 -3.06 -10.69
N HIS A 130 -11.68 -2.83 -11.97
CA HIS A 130 -12.40 -3.42 -13.12
C HIS A 130 -12.67 -4.93 -13.03
N ASN A 131 -12.00 -5.63 -12.13
CA ASN A 131 -12.09 -7.09 -11.97
C ASN A 131 -13.00 -7.54 -10.81
N GLY A 132 -13.83 -6.66 -10.26
CA GLY A 132 -14.74 -7.00 -9.17
C GLY A 132 -14.03 -7.45 -7.87
N SER A 133 -12.77 -7.04 -7.67
CA SER A 133 -11.99 -7.44 -6.48
C SER A 133 -12.43 -6.77 -5.19
N GLY A 134 -13.41 -5.86 -5.22
CA GLY A 134 -13.92 -5.13 -4.05
C GLY A 134 -12.88 -4.22 -3.38
N ASN A 135 -11.85 -3.83 -4.11
CA ASN A 135 -10.70 -3.11 -3.57
C ASN A 135 -10.87 -1.60 -3.76
N VAL A 136 -11.40 -0.93 -2.75
CA VAL A 136 -11.53 0.54 -2.74
C VAL A 136 -10.15 1.18 -2.90
N HIS A 137 -10.04 2.12 -3.83
CA HIS A 137 -8.77 2.80 -4.10
C HIS A 137 -8.96 4.25 -4.51
N VAL A 138 -8.03 5.08 -4.07
CA VAL A 138 -8.00 6.52 -4.32
C VAL A 138 -6.88 6.83 -5.30
N HIS A 139 -7.24 7.55 -6.36
CA HIS A 139 -6.32 8.16 -7.30
C HIS A 139 -6.11 9.63 -6.94
N ILE A 140 -4.86 10.05 -6.83
CA ILE A 140 -4.47 11.44 -6.62
C ILE A 140 -3.56 11.83 -7.78
N VAL A 141 -4.05 12.67 -8.69
CA VAL A 141 -3.26 13.19 -9.80
C VAL A 141 -2.96 14.65 -9.54
N ILE A 142 -1.67 14.99 -9.44
CA ILE A 142 -1.22 16.36 -9.21
C ILE A 142 -0.52 16.93 -10.45
N ASN A 143 -0.70 18.21 -10.73
CA ASN A 143 0.20 18.94 -11.62
C ASN A 143 1.62 18.89 -11.06
N SER A 144 2.61 18.62 -11.87
CA SER A 144 4.01 18.62 -11.41
C SER A 144 4.47 19.98 -10.91
N LEU A 145 3.82 21.08 -11.31
CA LEU A 145 4.15 22.43 -10.86
C LEU A 145 3.41 22.79 -9.57
N ARG A 146 4.11 23.47 -8.69
CA ARG A 146 3.55 24.17 -7.54
C ARG A 146 3.06 25.57 -7.98
N ILE A 147 1.88 25.97 -7.54
CA ILE A 147 1.28 27.25 -7.93
C ILE A 147 1.27 28.29 -6.81
N MET A 148 1.58 27.91 -5.58
CA MET A 148 1.70 28.80 -4.41
C MET A 148 2.87 28.39 -3.54
N GLU A 149 3.39 29.33 -2.75
CA GLU A 149 4.40 29.07 -1.74
C GLU A 149 3.83 28.21 -0.62
N VAL A 150 4.64 27.29 -0.10
CA VAL A 150 4.26 26.38 0.96
C VAL A 150 5.40 26.21 1.96
N PRO A 151 5.13 25.72 3.19
CA PRO A 151 6.18 25.34 4.13
C PRO A 151 7.11 24.27 3.56
N PHE A 152 8.35 24.23 4.06
CA PHE A 152 9.31 23.19 3.70
C PHE A 152 8.84 21.85 4.24
N MET A 153 8.53 20.92 3.33
CA MET A 153 8.00 19.59 3.68
C MET A 153 9.13 18.58 3.87
N PRO A 154 8.95 17.55 4.73
CA PRO A 154 9.99 16.55 5.04
C PRO A 154 10.55 15.78 3.83
N TYR A 155 9.81 15.74 2.74
CA TYR A 155 10.23 15.06 1.50
C TYR A 155 10.95 15.97 0.50
N MET A 156 11.00 17.27 0.77
CA MET A 156 11.67 18.24 -0.10
C MET A 156 13.20 18.17 0.10
N ASP A 157 13.95 18.19 -1.00
CA ASP A 157 15.41 18.13 -0.95
C ASP A 157 16.05 19.52 -0.88
N ARG A 158 15.34 20.56 -1.38
CA ARG A 158 15.91 21.90 -1.56
C ARG A 158 14.94 22.97 -1.04
N PRO A 159 15.45 24.04 -0.41
CA PRO A 159 14.60 25.15 0.03
C PRO A 159 13.74 25.77 -1.09
N CYS A 160 14.25 25.83 -2.33
CA CYS A 160 13.50 26.37 -3.47
C CYS A 160 12.28 25.50 -3.86
N ASP A 161 12.22 24.24 -3.44
CA ASP A 161 11.09 23.36 -3.75
C ASP A 161 9.77 23.84 -3.10
N THR A 162 9.83 24.80 -2.16
CA THR A 162 8.65 25.47 -1.55
C THR A 162 8.00 26.50 -2.45
N GLN A 163 8.70 27.00 -3.47
CA GLN A 163 8.30 28.18 -4.23
C GLN A 163 7.36 27.86 -5.41
N PRO A 164 6.48 28.80 -5.80
CA PRO A 164 5.66 28.67 -6.99
C PRO A 164 6.52 28.47 -8.26
N GLY A 165 6.03 27.70 -9.22
CA GLY A 165 6.75 27.38 -10.45
C GLY A 165 7.82 26.30 -10.31
N MET A 166 8.05 25.78 -9.08
CA MET A 166 8.95 24.64 -8.86
C MET A 166 8.21 23.32 -9.09
N LYS A 167 8.95 22.35 -9.65
CA LYS A 167 8.40 21.02 -9.94
C LYS A 167 8.46 20.12 -8.72
N HIS A 168 7.41 19.35 -8.52
CA HIS A 168 7.39 18.23 -7.58
C HIS A 168 8.49 17.22 -7.93
N ARG A 169 9.22 16.77 -6.92
CA ARG A 169 10.29 15.77 -7.04
C ARG A 169 9.91 14.53 -6.26
N CYS A 170 9.76 13.41 -6.97
CA CYS A 170 9.46 12.13 -6.34
C CYS A 170 10.75 11.28 -6.26
N THR A 171 11.58 11.54 -5.25
CA THR A 171 12.78 10.78 -4.93
C THR A 171 12.46 9.50 -4.15
N ASN A 172 13.46 8.64 -3.93
CA ASN A 172 13.27 7.47 -3.07
C ASN A 172 12.92 7.87 -1.62
N ALA A 173 13.55 8.94 -1.11
CA ALA A 173 13.25 9.47 0.22
C ALA A 173 11.82 10.02 0.28
N ALA A 174 11.36 10.73 -0.76
CA ALA A 174 9.98 11.19 -0.86
C ALA A 174 9.00 10.00 -0.87
N MET A 175 9.29 8.94 -1.61
CA MET A 175 8.45 7.74 -1.63
C MET A 175 8.42 7.01 -0.28
N GLU A 176 9.53 6.98 0.44
CA GLU A 176 9.59 6.43 1.80
C GLU A 176 8.72 7.25 2.75
N TYR A 177 8.84 8.57 2.68
CA TYR A 177 7.99 9.50 3.44
C TYR A 177 6.51 9.27 3.16
N PHE A 178 6.07 9.29 1.89
CA PHE A 178 4.66 9.12 1.55
C PHE A 178 4.10 7.76 1.98
N ARG A 179 4.89 6.69 1.88
CA ARG A 179 4.49 5.37 2.38
C ARG A 179 4.30 5.37 3.89
N SER A 180 5.20 6.02 4.62
CA SER A 180 5.06 6.20 6.08
C SER A 180 3.78 6.96 6.43
N GLU A 181 3.47 8.03 5.68
CA GLU A 181 2.27 8.82 5.92
C GLU A 181 0.96 8.09 5.54
N VAL A 182 0.98 7.23 4.49
CA VAL A 182 -0.15 6.33 4.21
C VAL A 182 -0.35 5.31 5.34
N MET A 183 0.74 4.77 5.91
CA MET A 183 0.64 3.87 7.07
C MET A 183 0.08 4.59 8.30
N GLU A 184 0.50 5.85 8.54
CA GLU A 184 -0.03 6.70 9.60
C GLU A 184 -1.53 6.97 9.40
N MET A 185 -1.93 7.36 8.19
CA MET A 185 -3.32 7.62 7.82
C MET A 185 -4.22 6.40 8.04
N CYS A 186 -3.78 5.21 7.60
CA CYS A 186 -4.53 3.97 7.80
C CYS A 186 -4.62 3.61 9.29
N HIS A 187 -3.55 3.81 10.07
CA HIS A 187 -3.57 3.60 11.51
C HIS A 187 -4.57 4.51 12.21
N ASP A 188 -4.53 5.81 11.90
CA ASP A 188 -5.44 6.80 12.49
C ASP A 188 -6.92 6.55 12.14
N ALA A 189 -7.16 6.01 10.95
CA ALA A 189 -8.50 5.62 10.49
C ALA A 189 -8.96 4.23 11.00
N GLY A 190 -8.11 3.50 11.73
CA GLY A 190 -8.42 2.16 12.22
C GLY A 190 -8.48 1.09 11.13
N LEU A 191 -7.86 1.34 9.96
CA LEU A 191 -7.85 0.45 8.81
C LEU A 191 -6.68 -0.55 8.88
N TYR A 192 -6.79 -1.63 8.13
CA TYR A 192 -5.71 -2.61 8.00
C TYR A 192 -4.45 -1.99 7.41
N GLN A 193 -3.33 -2.30 8.05
CA GLN A 193 -2.03 -1.81 7.65
C GLN A 193 -1.14 -2.94 7.15
N ILE A 194 -0.33 -2.61 6.15
CA ILE A 194 0.78 -3.45 5.72
C ILE A 194 2.08 -2.66 5.81
N ASP A 195 3.19 -3.38 5.82
CA ASP A 195 4.51 -2.78 5.72
C ASP A 195 4.75 -2.27 4.29
N LEU A 196 4.55 -0.96 4.07
CA LEU A 196 4.82 -0.30 2.78
C LEU A 196 6.30 0.09 2.60
N LEU A 197 7.10 0.05 3.67
CA LEU A 197 8.50 0.49 3.68
C LEU A 197 9.46 -0.63 3.28
N ASN A 198 9.15 -1.85 3.66
CA ASN A 198 9.89 -3.04 3.22
C ASN A 198 9.16 -3.80 2.12
N GLY A 199 9.87 -4.72 1.50
CA GLY A 199 9.26 -5.64 0.56
C GLY A 199 8.34 -6.65 1.26
N SER A 200 7.46 -7.27 0.50
CA SER A 200 6.65 -8.39 1.00
C SER A 200 7.50 -9.66 1.09
N LYS A 201 7.16 -10.56 2.03
CA LYS A 201 7.75 -11.90 2.16
C LYS A 201 7.83 -12.60 0.79
N THR A 202 6.76 -12.50 0.02
CA THR A 202 6.71 -12.94 -1.39
C THR A 202 6.41 -11.73 -2.28
N ARG A 203 7.38 -11.35 -3.10
CA ARG A 203 7.26 -10.17 -3.96
C ARG A 203 6.75 -10.55 -5.33
N VAL A 204 5.54 -10.11 -5.67
CA VAL A 204 4.99 -10.20 -7.02
C VAL A 204 5.14 -8.85 -7.71
N THR A 205 5.86 -8.78 -8.83
CA THR A 205 5.98 -7.56 -9.62
C THR A 205 4.73 -7.37 -10.48
N GLU A 206 4.41 -6.13 -10.85
CA GLU A 206 3.27 -5.83 -11.74
C GLU A 206 3.32 -6.65 -13.04
N ARG A 207 4.49 -6.74 -13.67
CA ARG A 207 4.70 -7.59 -14.87
C ARG A 207 4.36 -9.05 -14.61
N GLU A 208 4.72 -9.57 -13.44
CA GLU A 208 4.44 -10.95 -13.05
C GLU A 208 2.96 -11.17 -12.78
N TYR A 209 2.31 -10.22 -12.10
CA TYR A 209 0.87 -10.22 -11.87
C TYR A 209 0.09 -10.29 -13.20
N TRP A 210 0.43 -9.44 -14.16
CA TRP A 210 -0.21 -9.45 -15.47
C TRP A 210 0.08 -10.71 -16.28
N ALA A 211 1.32 -11.23 -16.23
CA ALA A 211 1.66 -12.50 -16.86
C ALA A 211 0.84 -13.65 -16.27
N LYS A 212 0.68 -13.69 -14.95
CA LYS A 212 -0.14 -14.69 -14.26
C LYS A 212 -1.61 -14.59 -14.64
N LYS A 213 -2.16 -13.38 -14.70
CA LYS A 213 -3.56 -13.15 -15.05
C LYS A 213 -3.85 -13.54 -16.50
N LYS A 214 -2.99 -13.13 -17.45
CA LYS A 214 -3.12 -13.53 -18.86
C LYS A 214 -2.94 -15.03 -19.05
N GLY A 215 -1.98 -15.64 -18.35
CA GLY A 215 -1.76 -17.07 -18.40
C GLY A 215 -2.93 -17.86 -17.83
N GLN A 216 -3.57 -17.37 -16.75
CA GLN A 216 -4.76 -18.02 -16.20
C GLN A 216 -5.94 -17.98 -17.17
N LEU A 217 -6.20 -16.82 -17.80
CA LEU A 217 -7.27 -16.71 -18.81
C LEU A 217 -7.06 -17.68 -19.98
N ALA A 218 -5.85 -17.72 -20.54
CA ALA A 218 -5.53 -18.62 -21.64
C ALA A 218 -5.70 -20.10 -21.22
N LEU A 219 -5.31 -20.44 -19.98
CA LEU A 219 -5.48 -21.79 -19.44
C LEU A 219 -6.96 -22.13 -19.23
N ASP A 220 -7.77 -21.19 -18.76
CA ASP A 220 -9.21 -21.37 -18.55
C ASP A 220 -9.93 -21.56 -19.89
N GLU A 221 -9.58 -20.79 -20.94
CA GLU A 221 -10.08 -20.94 -22.29
C GLU A 221 -9.68 -22.32 -22.88
N GLU A 222 -8.43 -22.73 -22.73
CA GLU A 222 -7.96 -24.04 -23.19
C GLU A 222 -8.69 -25.20 -22.46
N ASN A 223 -8.87 -25.08 -21.14
CA ASN A 223 -9.61 -26.06 -20.36
C ASN A 223 -11.09 -26.11 -20.74
N ALA A 224 -11.73 -24.99 -21.06
CA ALA A 224 -13.11 -24.96 -21.54
C ALA A 224 -13.27 -25.77 -22.85
N VAL A 225 -12.35 -25.59 -23.81
CA VAL A 225 -12.35 -26.37 -25.05
C VAL A 225 -12.14 -27.87 -24.80
N LEU A 226 -11.25 -28.21 -23.86
CA LEU A 226 -11.02 -29.64 -23.49
C LEU A 226 -12.27 -30.27 -22.87
N VAL A 227 -13.00 -29.53 -22.02
CA VAL A 227 -14.27 -29.99 -21.43
C VAL A 227 -15.33 -30.20 -22.50
N GLU A 228 -15.47 -29.30 -23.47
CA GLU A 228 -16.40 -29.46 -24.61
C GLU A 228 -16.07 -30.68 -25.45
N GLN A 229 -14.80 -31.05 -25.55
CA GLN A 229 -14.34 -32.25 -26.28
C GLN A 229 -14.39 -33.54 -25.45
N GLY A 230 -14.83 -33.47 -24.18
CA GLY A 230 -14.84 -34.60 -23.26
C GLY A 230 -13.45 -35.12 -22.85
N LEU A 231 -12.42 -34.26 -23.01
CA LEU A 231 -11.04 -34.54 -22.63
C LEU A 231 -10.74 -34.08 -21.20
N PRO A 232 -9.79 -34.74 -20.51
CA PRO A 232 -9.41 -34.33 -19.17
C PRO A 232 -8.77 -32.93 -19.20
N VAL A 233 -9.17 -32.08 -18.26
CA VAL A 233 -8.59 -30.74 -18.09
C VAL A 233 -7.11 -30.82 -17.69
N LYS A 234 -6.32 -29.87 -18.12
CA LYS A 234 -4.95 -29.65 -17.65
C LYS A 234 -4.99 -29.10 -16.21
N GLN A 235 -3.86 -28.60 -15.73
CA GLN A 235 -3.84 -27.93 -14.43
C GLN A 235 -4.88 -26.78 -14.40
N THR A 236 -5.51 -26.55 -13.25
CA THR A 236 -6.52 -25.49 -13.07
C THR A 236 -5.93 -24.13 -12.69
N LYS A 237 -4.64 -24.08 -12.32
CA LYS A 237 -3.96 -22.88 -11.86
C LYS A 237 -2.71 -22.63 -12.67
N PHE A 238 -2.64 -21.45 -13.27
CA PHE A 238 -1.44 -20.99 -13.97
C PHE A 238 -0.38 -20.52 -12.99
N GLU A 239 0.84 -21.00 -13.14
CA GLU A 239 2.00 -20.62 -12.33
C GLU A 239 3.09 -20.02 -13.21
N THR A 240 3.58 -18.85 -12.80
CA THR A 240 4.72 -18.20 -13.46
C THR A 240 6.03 -18.93 -13.11
N ASP A 241 7.08 -18.76 -13.93
CA ASP A 241 8.42 -19.29 -13.63
C ASP A 241 8.92 -18.89 -12.24
N LYS A 242 8.55 -17.70 -11.78
CA LYS A 242 8.92 -17.24 -10.44
C LYS A 242 8.10 -17.91 -9.35
N ASP A 243 6.81 -18.21 -9.60
CA ASP A 243 6.00 -18.96 -8.64
C ASP A 243 6.60 -20.36 -8.45
N LYS A 244 6.91 -21.03 -9.55
CA LYS A 244 7.58 -22.34 -9.54
C LYS A 244 8.94 -22.26 -8.81
N LEU A 245 9.75 -21.27 -9.14
CA LEU A 245 11.06 -21.08 -8.49
C LEU A 245 10.92 -20.84 -6.97
N ARG A 246 9.94 -20.04 -6.53
CA ARG A 246 9.68 -19.82 -5.10
C ARG A 246 9.33 -21.11 -4.38
N GLU A 247 8.52 -21.93 -5.01
CA GLU A 247 8.09 -23.23 -4.44
C GLU A 247 9.27 -24.19 -4.33
N GLU A 248 10.09 -24.31 -5.38
CA GLU A 248 11.29 -25.12 -5.36
C GLU A 248 12.29 -24.68 -4.28
N ILE A 249 12.45 -23.36 -4.09
CA ILE A 249 13.29 -22.82 -3.02
C ILE A 249 12.71 -23.15 -1.64
N ARG A 250 11.38 -23.03 -1.44
CA ARG A 250 10.72 -23.39 -0.17
C ARG A 250 10.88 -24.85 0.15
N MET A 251 10.70 -25.73 -0.84
CA MET A 251 10.91 -27.15 -0.67
C MET A 251 12.36 -27.48 -0.30
N ALA A 252 13.34 -26.85 -0.93
CA ALA A 252 14.74 -27.02 -0.57
C ALA A 252 15.10 -26.48 0.82
N LEU A 253 14.41 -25.42 1.27
CA LEU A 253 14.60 -24.81 2.59
C LEU A 253 13.93 -25.58 3.72
N SER A 254 12.92 -26.41 3.44
CA SER A 254 12.08 -27.05 4.47
C SER A 254 12.87 -27.85 5.50
N ASP A 255 13.98 -28.44 5.09
CA ASP A 255 14.82 -29.34 5.87
C ASP A 255 16.32 -29.04 5.73
N ALA A 256 16.71 -28.00 5.02
CA ALA A 256 18.12 -27.60 4.86
C ALA A 256 18.68 -27.05 6.18
N VAL A 257 19.87 -27.49 6.55
CA VAL A 257 20.57 -27.11 7.78
C VAL A 257 21.83 -26.29 7.55
N SER A 258 22.30 -26.21 6.30
CA SER A 258 23.45 -25.40 5.90
C SER A 258 23.28 -24.85 4.47
N PHE A 259 24.14 -23.89 4.11
CA PHE A 259 24.10 -23.33 2.76
C PHE A 259 24.52 -24.36 1.71
N GLU A 260 25.47 -25.23 2.00
CA GLU A 260 25.95 -26.30 1.13
C GLU A 260 24.84 -27.35 0.89
N ASP A 261 24.14 -27.79 1.94
CA ASP A 261 22.99 -28.70 1.86
C ASP A 261 21.85 -28.07 1.03
N PHE A 262 21.55 -26.79 1.27
CA PHE A 262 20.57 -26.05 0.51
C PHE A 262 20.94 -25.94 -0.98
N ALA A 263 22.19 -25.62 -1.27
CA ALA A 263 22.69 -25.49 -2.65
C ALA A 263 22.64 -26.85 -3.38
N GLU A 264 22.97 -27.95 -2.71
CA GLU A 264 22.89 -29.31 -3.27
C GLU A 264 21.45 -29.70 -3.56
N LYS A 265 20.51 -29.44 -2.63
CA LYS A 265 19.07 -29.70 -2.83
C LYS A 265 18.48 -28.91 -4.00
N LEU A 266 18.89 -27.65 -4.16
CA LEU A 266 18.50 -26.86 -5.32
C LEU A 266 19.12 -27.38 -6.62
N LEU A 267 20.39 -27.79 -6.59
CA LEU A 267 21.09 -28.33 -7.76
C LEU A 267 20.43 -29.61 -8.26
N ARG A 268 19.98 -30.49 -7.38
CA ARG A 268 19.21 -31.70 -7.73
C ARG A 268 17.89 -31.37 -8.46
N ARG A 269 17.37 -30.14 -8.28
CA ARG A 269 16.19 -29.58 -8.97
C ARG A 269 16.55 -28.75 -10.19
N GLY A 270 17.82 -28.76 -10.61
CA GLY A 270 18.34 -27.99 -11.75
C GLY A 270 18.53 -26.50 -11.45
N ILE A 271 18.44 -26.06 -10.19
CA ILE A 271 18.54 -24.65 -9.82
C ILE A 271 19.92 -24.41 -9.19
N THR A 272 20.65 -23.43 -9.70
CA THR A 272 21.91 -22.99 -9.11
C THR A 272 21.71 -21.74 -8.26
N VAL A 273 22.11 -21.79 -6.98
CA VAL A 273 22.13 -20.62 -6.10
C VAL A 273 23.55 -20.05 -6.03
N LYS A 274 23.67 -18.73 -6.14
CA LYS A 274 24.95 -18.01 -6.01
C LYS A 274 24.81 -16.85 -5.03
N GLU A 275 25.84 -16.66 -4.21
CA GLU A 275 25.98 -15.47 -3.40
C GLU A 275 26.94 -14.48 -4.08
N SER A 276 26.54 -13.21 -4.12
CA SER A 276 27.39 -12.12 -4.58
C SER A 276 27.10 -10.85 -3.80
N ARG A 277 28.11 -10.26 -3.21
CA ARG A 277 28.00 -9.02 -2.41
C ARG A 277 26.93 -9.12 -1.31
N GLY A 278 26.87 -10.25 -0.61
CA GLY A 278 25.93 -10.51 0.46
C GLY A 278 24.48 -10.76 0.00
N ARG A 279 24.25 -10.99 -1.29
CA ARG A 279 22.92 -11.23 -1.86
C ARG A 279 22.86 -12.58 -2.57
N LEU A 280 21.74 -13.28 -2.41
CA LEU A 280 21.47 -14.52 -3.13
C LEU A 280 20.86 -14.24 -4.50
N SER A 281 21.17 -15.10 -5.45
CA SER A 281 20.57 -15.16 -6.77
C SER A 281 20.41 -16.61 -7.21
N TYR A 282 19.34 -16.89 -7.95
CA TYR A 282 18.91 -18.23 -8.35
C TYR A 282 18.84 -18.29 -9.87
N LEU A 283 19.46 -19.32 -10.46
CA LEU A 283 19.46 -19.56 -11.90
C LEU A 283 18.73 -20.89 -12.17
N THR A 284 17.63 -20.83 -12.93
CA THR A 284 16.90 -22.00 -13.41
C THR A 284 17.44 -22.46 -14.77
N PRO A 285 17.22 -23.72 -15.18
CA PRO A 285 17.73 -24.25 -16.45
C PRO A 285 17.31 -23.43 -17.68
N ASP A 286 16.08 -22.92 -17.66
CA ASP A 286 15.46 -22.21 -18.79
C ASP A 286 15.92 -20.75 -18.92
N ARG A 287 16.87 -20.28 -18.09
CA ARG A 287 17.28 -18.88 -18.05
C ARG A 287 18.79 -18.72 -18.21
N THR A 288 19.15 -17.67 -18.93
CA THR A 288 20.55 -17.26 -19.06
C THR A 288 21.02 -16.29 -17.97
N LYS A 289 20.07 -15.63 -17.29
CA LYS A 289 20.37 -14.63 -16.24
C LYS A 289 19.69 -15.00 -14.93
N PRO A 290 20.41 -14.97 -13.80
CA PRO A 290 19.86 -15.33 -12.51
C PRO A 290 18.80 -14.31 -12.04
N ILE A 291 17.85 -14.81 -11.24
CA ILE A 291 16.86 -13.99 -10.55
C ILE A 291 17.42 -13.69 -9.15
N THR A 292 17.55 -12.41 -8.80
CA THR A 292 17.98 -12.01 -7.46
C THR A 292 16.90 -12.26 -6.42
N ALA A 293 17.26 -12.66 -5.21
CA ALA A 293 16.35 -12.90 -4.09
C ALA A 293 15.37 -11.74 -3.87
N ARG A 294 15.85 -10.49 -3.95
CA ARG A 294 15.01 -9.28 -3.85
C ARG A 294 13.81 -9.26 -4.82
N LYS A 295 13.92 -9.93 -5.99
CA LYS A 295 12.82 -10.01 -6.96
C LYS A 295 11.81 -11.10 -6.63
N LEU A 296 12.16 -12.02 -5.73
CA LEU A 296 11.29 -13.11 -5.26
C LEU A 296 10.55 -12.72 -3.99
N GLY A 297 11.20 -11.97 -3.09
CA GLY A 297 10.67 -11.54 -1.80
C GLY A 297 11.69 -11.75 -0.68
N ASP A 298 11.39 -11.24 0.51
CA ASP A 298 12.31 -11.25 1.65
C ASP A 298 12.49 -12.67 2.25
N ASP A 299 11.53 -13.59 2.02
CA ASP A 299 11.66 -15.00 2.41
C ASP A 299 12.86 -15.69 1.73
N PHE A 300 13.33 -15.15 0.61
CA PHE A 300 14.36 -15.74 -0.24
C PHE A 300 15.71 -15.05 -0.10
N ASP A 301 15.83 -14.03 0.75
CA ASP A 301 17.07 -13.34 0.98
C ASP A 301 18.04 -14.13 1.88
N LYS A 302 19.32 -13.72 1.89
CA LYS A 302 20.35 -14.42 2.65
C LYS A 302 20.04 -14.49 4.14
N ALA A 303 19.57 -13.41 4.74
CA ALA A 303 19.33 -13.35 6.19
C ALA A 303 18.20 -14.30 6.60
N THR A 304 17.12 -14.33 5.84
CA THR A 304 15.98 -15.22 6.09
C THR A 304 16.35 -16.68 5.86
N VAL A 305 17.09 -16.97 4.77
CA VAL A 305 17.58 -18.33 4.46
C VAL A 305 18.47 -18.87 5.58
N LEU A 306 19.43 -18.07 6.09
CA LEU A 306 20.27 -18.49 7.22
C LEU A 306 19.47 -18.70 8.51
N ALA A 307 18.48 -17.86 8.80
CA ALA A 307 17.60 -18.04 9.96
C ALA A 307 16.77 -19.32 9.87
N VAL A 308 16.40 -19.77 8.66
CA VAL A 308 15.75 -21.07 8.46
C VAL A 308 16.70 -22.22 8.78
N PHE A 309 17.96 -22.18 8.34
CA PHE A 309 18.96 -23.20 8.68
C PHE A 309 19.15 -23.33 10.21
N ASP A 310 19.27 -22.20 10.91
CA ASP A 310 19.39 -22.19 12.37
C ASP A 310 18.19 -22.83 13.04
N ARG A 311 16.99 -22.57 12.55
CA ARG A 311 15.75 -23.16 13.06
C ARG A 311 15.71 -24.66 12.81
N ASN A 312 16.00 -25.10 11.58
CA ASN A 312 16.01 -26.51 11.21
C ASN A 312 17.06 -27.29 12.02
N ALA A 313 18.26 -26.72 12.18
CA ALA A 313 19.32 -27.34 13.01
C ALA A 313 18.91 -27.48 14.50
N LYS A 314 18.15 -26.53 15.04
CA LYS A 314 17.59 -26.62 16.41
C LYS A 314 16.50 -27.69 16.50
N GLN A 315 15.63 -27.80 15.50
CA GLN A 315 14.57 -28.84 15.46
C GLN A 315 15.11 -30.25 15.35
N VAL A 316 16.24 -30.45 14.68
CA VAL A 316 16.95 -31.74 14.64
C VAL A 316 17.50 -32.09 16.04
N ARG A 317 17.83 -31.10 16.87
CA ARG A 317 18.36 -31.32 18.24
C ARG A 317 17.27 -31.51 19.31
N THR A 318 16.02 -31.10 19.04
CA THR A 318 14.92 -31.17 20.02
C THR A 318 13.74 -31.97 19.47
N LYS A 319 13.80 -33.30 19.62
CA LYS A 319 12.59 -34.14 19.52
C LYS A 319 11.83 -34.13 20.85
N THR A 320 11.29 -32.99 21.25
CA THR A 320 10.28 -32.91 22.30
C THR A 320 9.28 -31.79 21.93
N PRO A 321 7.97 -32.06 21.90
CA PRO A 321 7.00 -31.06 21.46
C PRO A 321 6.79 -30.00 22.55
N PRO A 322 6.71 -28.70 22.21
CA PRO A 322 6.31 -27.68 23.15
C PRO A 322 4.80 -27.67 23.35
N ILE A 323 4.40 -27.65 24.62
CA ILE A 323 3.01 -27.44 25.04
C ILE A 323 2.66 -25.99 24.77
N HIS A 324 1.72 -25.73 23.87
CA HIS A 324 1.14 -24.40 23.66
C HIS A 324 0.19 -24.10 24.81
N SER A 325 0.53 -23.10 25.63
CA SER A 325 -0.41 -22.49 26.58
C SER A 325 -1.34 -21.52 25.82
N ALA A 326 -2.64 -21.66 26.06
CA ALA A 326 -3.67 -20.78 25.51
C ALA A 326 -3.47 -19.32 26.00
N PRO A 327 -3.84 -18.30 25.21
CA PRO A 327 -3.73 -16.89 25.59
C PRO A 327 -4.58 -16.60 26.85
N THR A 328 -4.01 -15.86 27.79
CA THR A 328 -4.65 -15.54 29.05
C THR A 328 -5.47 -14.25 28.94
N MET A 329 -6.47 -14.09 29.85
CA MET A 329 -7.33 -12.91 29.97
C MET A 329 -6.53 -11.57 30.11
N GLN A 330 -5.30 -11.63 30.59
CA GLN A 330 -4.39 -10.48 30.66
C GLN A 330 -3.90 -9.97 29.30
N ASP A 331 -3.87 -10.83 28.29
CA ASP A 331 -3.49 -10.42 26.94
C ASP A 331 -4.61 -9.62 26.24
N PHE A 332 -5.86 -9.86 26.61
CA PHE A 332 -7.01 -9.07 26.14
C PHE A 332 -7.10 -7.68 26.80
N ILE A 333 -6.70 -7.53 28.04
CA ILE A 333 -6.74 -6.25 28.77
C ILE A 333 -5.66 -5.29 28.25
N LYS A 334 -4.52 -5.79 27.80
CA LYS A 334 -3.46 -4.98 27.16
C LYS A 334 -3.88 -4.33 25.83
N GLN A 335 -4.88 -4.88 25.15
CA GLN A 335 -5.39 -4.32 23.88
C GLN A 335 -6.33 -3.12 24.05
N GLN A 336 -6.85 -2.84 25.24
CA GLN A 336 -7.86 -1.80 25.46
C GLN A 336 -7.33 -0.48 26.05
N ASN A 337 -6.05 -0.35 26.35
CA ASN A 337 -5.49 0.90 26.86
C ASN A 337 -5.12 1.86 25.74
N SER A 338 -6.13 2.53 25.20
CA SER A 338 -6.04 3.51 24.10
C SER A 338 -5.83 4.95 24.56
N VAL A 339 -5.01 5.20 25.57
CA VAL A 339 -4.65 6.58 25.95
C VAL A 339 -3.49 7.13 25.14
N SER A 340 -2.65 6.27 24.59
CA SER A 340 -1.68 6.68 23.58
C SER A 340 -1.91 5.83 22.32
N ARG A 341 -2.07 6.47 21.18
CA ARG A 341 -2.09 5.85 19.84
C ARG A 341 -0.73 5.21 19.52
N MET A 342 -0.12 4.57 20.50
CA MET A 342 1.15 3.89 20.37
C MET A 342 0.93 2.49 19.79
N VAL A 343 1.75 2.14 18.84
CA VAL A 343 1.76 0.80 18.25
C VAL A 343 2.52 -0.13 19.17
N ASP A 344 1.93 -1.30 19.44
CA ASP A 344 2.63 -2.37 20.17
C ASP A 344 3.84 -2.84 19.35
N MET A 345 5.03 -2.78 19.98
CA MET A 345 6.29 -3.09 19.31
C MET A 345 6.46 -4.57 19.01
N ASP A 346 5.82 -5.47 19.76
CA ASP A 346 5.91 -6.91 19.48
C ASP A 346 5.04 -7.27 18.28
N VAL A 347 3.84 -6.71 18.18
CA VAL A 347 2.99 -6.79 16.99
C VAL A 347 3.69 -6.15 15.78
N ALA A 348 4.40 -5.03 16.00
CA ALA A 348 5.12 -4.36 14.92
C ALA A 348 6.27 -5.21 14.36
N LYS A 349 7.00 -5.95 15.19
CA LYS A 349 8.06 -6.88 14.78
C LYS A 349 7.52 -8.03 13.94
N GLU A 350 6.36 -8.58 14.30
CA GLU A 350 5.69 -9.66 13.55
C GLU A 350 5.28 -9.23 12.14
N LYS A 351 4.92 -7.96 11.97
CA LYS A 351 4.53 -7.39 10.66
C LYS A 351 5.71 -7.10 9.73
N GLY A 352 6.95 -7.06 10.26
CA GLY A 352 8.17 -6.90 9.47
C GLY A 352 9.00 -5.66 9.84
N LYS A 353 10.28 -5.66 9.39
CA LYS A 353 11.27 -4.63 9.78
C LYS A 353 10.86 -3.19 9.45
N GLY A 354 10.19 -2.96 8.34
CA GLY A 354 9.75 -1.61 7.96
C GLY A 354 8.59 -1.15 8.81
N TYR A 355 7.65 -2.04 9.11
CA TYR A 355 6.57 -1.72 10.03
C TYR A 355 7.12 -1.45 11.45
N GLU A 356 8.09 -2.24 11.93
CA GLU A 356 8.79 -1.99 13.19
C GLU A 356 9.49 -0.61 13.19
N HIS A 357 10.18 -0.25 12.09
CA HIS A 357 10.85 1.05 11.98
C HIS A 357 9.84 2.21 11.97
N TRP A 358 8.76 2.07 11.22
CA TRP A 358 7.67 3.04 11.22
C TRP A 358 7.04 3.17 12.62
N ALA A 359 6.72 2.07 13.28
CA ALA A 359 6.12 2.06 14.61
C ALA A 359 7.00 2.75 15.65
N LYS A 360 8.34 2.57 15.59
CA LYS A 360 9.30 3.29 16.44
C LYS A 360 9.22 4.81 16.22
N LYS A 361 9.20 5.26 14.95
CA LYS A 361 9.08 6.70 14.63
C LYS A 361 7.71 7.25 15.06
N HIS A 362 6.63 6.52 14.80
CA HIS A 362 5.27 6.86 15.20
C HIS A 362 5.16 7.01 16.74
N ASN A 363 5.64 6.02 17.48
CA ASN A 363 5.61 6.05 18.94
C ASN A 363 6.45 7.20 19.50
N LEU A 364 7.63 7.48 18.93
CA LEU A 364 8.46 8.62 19.33
C LEU A 364 7.77 9.96 19.05
N LYS A 365 7.11 10.12 17.88
CA LYS A 365 6.33 11.31 17.52
C LYS A 365 5.18 11.56 18.50
N ASN A 366 4.45 10.50 18.88
CA ASN A 366 3.36 10.59 19.83
C ASN A 366 3.82 10.87 21.26
N ALA A 367 4.92 10.24 21.69
CA ALA A 367 5.54 10.53 22.99
C ALA A 367 6.03 11.99 23.07
N SER A 368 6.62 12.51 22.01
CA SER A 368 7.05 13.93 21.93
C SER A 368 5.86 14.89 21.97
N ARG A 369 4.78 14.60 21.26
CA ARG A 369 3.53 15.38 21.29
C ARG A 369 2.89 15.36 22.69
N ALA A 370 2.82 14.19 23.32
CA ALA A 370 2.31 14.04 24.68
C ALA A 370 3.15 14.85 25.68
N TYR A 371 4.50 14.83 25.53
CA TYR A 371 5.40 15.60 26.38
C TYR A 371 5.24 17.12 26.20
N LEU A 372 5.06 17.60 24.98
CA LEU A 372 4.80 19.02 24.73
C LEU A 372 3.45 19.45 25.32
N LEU A 373 2.40 18.66 25.11
CA LEU A 373 1.08 18.89 25.70
C LEU A 373 1.12 18.89 27.23
N TYR A 374 1.85 17.96 27.81
CA TYR A 374 2.11 17.89 29.25
C TYR A 374 2.71 19.21 29.79
N LYS A 375 3.72 19.75 29.11
CA LYS A 375 4.33 21.03 29.49
C LYS A 375 3.42 22.24 29.30
N GLU A 376 2.69 22.30 28.19
CA GLU A 376 1.77 23.42 27.88
C GLU A 376 0.56 23.45 28.81
N MET A 377 0.06 22.28 29.24
CA MET A 377 -1.12 22.18 30.12
C MET A 377 -0.78 22.22 31.62
N GLY A 378 0.49 22.30 31.99
CA GLY A 378 0.91 22.45 33.40
C GLY A 378 0.65 21.22 34.26
N PHE A 379 0.68 20.02 33.70
CA PHE A 379 0.55 18.78 34.49
C PHE A 379 1.85 18.48 35.25
N ASP A 380 1.71 18.00 36.50
CA ASP A 380 2.85 17.71 37.36
C ASP A 380 3.49 16.35 37.12
N SER A 381 2.79 15.45 36.40
CA SER A 381 3.29 14.11 36.05
C SER A 381 2.64 13.57 34.76
N PRO A 382 3.31 12.64 34.05
CA PRO A 382 2.73 11.95 32.88
C PRO A 382 1.45 11.19 33.22
N GLU A 383 1.34 10.67 34.44
CA GLU A 383 0.18 9.93 34.96
C GLU A 383 -1.04 10.86 35.11
N ALA A 384 -0.82 12.12 35.57
CA ALA A 384 -1.87 13.12 35.66
C ALA A 384 -2.43 13.52 34.29
N LEU A 385 -1.57 13.63 33.28
CA LEU A 385 -1.99 13.85 31.90
C LEU A 385 -2.80 12.66 31.37
N ALA A 386 -2.35 11.43 31.59
CA ALA A 386 -3.05 10.23 31.18
C ALA A 386 -4.45 10.16 31.80
N ALA A 387 -4.57 10.39 33.09
CA ALA A 387 -5.87 10.42 33.78
C ALA A 387 -6.80 11.50 33.24
N ALA A 388 -6.28 12.69 32.91
CA ALA A 388 -7.08 13.76 32.32
C ALA A 388 -7.56 13.40 30.90
N CYS A 389 -6.75 12.70 30.11
CA CYS A 389 -7.12 12.19 28.78
C CYS A 389 -8.21 11.11 28.86
N ASP A 390 -8.16 10.21 29.84
CA ASP A 390 -9.16 9.18 30.08
C ASP A 390 -10.52 9.77 30.44
N VAL A 391 -10.55 10.76 31.34
CA VAL A 391 -11.78 11.50 31.70
C VAL A 391 -12.37 12.20 30.48
N ALA A 392 -11.55 12.82 29.63
CA ALA A 392 -12.00 13.48 28.41
C ALA A 392 -12.57 12.48 27.40
N HIS A 393 -11.99 11.29 27.30
CA HIS A 393 -12.48 10.21 26.42
C HIS A 393 -13.81 9.63 26.89
N GLU A 394 -13.96 9.37 28.19
CA GLU A 394 -15.24 8.93 28.77
C GLU A 394 -16.35 9.96 28.60
N ASN A 395 -16.05 11.25 28.77
CA ASN A 395 -17.01 12.33 28.56
C ASN A 395 -17.46 12.43 27.10
N ARG A 396 -16.57 12.21 26.12
CA ARG A 396 -16.93 12.11 24.71
C ARG A 396 -17.86 10.92 24.42
N LYS A 397 -17.62 9.76 25.00
CA LYS A 397 -18.49 8.58 24.87
C LYS A 397 -19.88 8.85 25.42
N LYS A 398 -19.99 9.50 26.59
CA LYS A 398 -21.28 9.89 27.19
C LYS A 398 -22.06 10.88 26.31
N LEU A 399 -21.38 11.86 25.70
CA LEU A 399 -21.97 12.83 24.77
C LEU A 399 -22.40 12.22 23.44
N SER A 400 -21.68 11.23 22.91
CA SER A 400 -22.09 10.52 21.69
C SER A 400 -23.25 9.55 21.93
N GLY A 401 -23.31 8.90 23.12
CA GLY A 401 -24.43 8.05 23.54
C GLY A 401 -25.73 8.83 23.78
N SER A 402 -25.65 10.05 24.30
CA SER A 402 -26.82 10.90 24.52
C SER A 402 -27.43 11.47 23.22
N ARG A 403 -26.66 11.67 22.18
CA ARG A 403 -27.15 12.10 20.85
C ARG A 403 -27.95 11.01 20.13
N SER A 404 -27.70 9.73 20.37
CA SER A 404 -28.44 8.63 19.77
C SER A 404 -29.84 8.42 20.41
N LEU A 405 -30.03 8.89 21.63
CA LEU A 405 -31.34 8.78 22.36
C LEU A 405 -32.30 9.92 22.05
N HIS A 406 -31.84 11.03 21.44
CA HIS A 406 -32.72 12.16 21.08
C HIS A 406 -33.16 12.17 19.61
N GLY A 407 -32.64 11.23 18.79
CA GLY A 407 -33.01 11.10 17.36
C GLY A 407 -34.30 10.34 17.07
N ASN A 408 -34.92 9.68 18.06
CA ASN A 408 -36.11 8.81 17.85
C ASN A 408 -37.44 9.36 18.42
N ALA A 409 -37.53 10.64 18.78
CA ALA A 409 -38.74 11.22 19.38
C ALA A 409 -39.57 12.16 18.47
N PHE A 410 -39.24 12.25 17.17
CA PHE A 410 -40.04 13.04 16.22
C PHE A 410 -40.36 12.26 14.94
N SER A 411 -41.22 11.25 15.05
CA SER A 411 -42.09 10.81 13.94
C SER A 411 -43.23 9.96 14.45
N ARG A 412 -44.28 10.65 14.99
CA ARG A 412 -45.69 10.17 15.06
C ARG A 412 -46.54 11.33 15.61
N THR A 413 -46.98 12.15 14.76
CA THR A 413 -48.35 12.70 14.69
C THR A 413 -48.54 13.29 13.31
#